data_cf560f39c77546f78b19ac51bbecf8b3
#
_entry.id   cf560f39c77546f78b19ac51bbecf8b3
#
_cell.length_a   1.000
_cell.length_b   1.000
_cell.length_c   1.000
_cell.angle_alpha   90.00
_cell.angle_beta   90.00
_cell.angle_gamma   90.00
#
_symmetry.space_group_name_H-M   'P 1'
#
loop_
_entity.id
_entity.type
_entity.pdbx_description
1 polymer ?
#
loop_
_entity_poly.entity_id
_entity_poly.type
_entity_poly.pdbx_seq_one_letter_code
_entity_poly.pdbx_strand_id
1 'polypeptide(L)'
;MQKYSDKRISNIVLMGTGEPLDNYDNLIRFIRIINDERGKNISQRNITVSSCGLVPQIKKLADEELSITFALSLHSPTDEDRRKLLPIANKYSIAELMEVCRYYFEKTGRRVTFEYSLVKDENDTPEHAYKLAELLKNMHGHVNLIPVNPIKEREYCRSLGDSVEKFKYILEKKDINVTIRRSMGRDIDAACGQLRRKYEEAKETF
;
A
#
# COMPACT_ATOMS: atom_id res chain seq x y z
N MET A 1 2.25 -13.39 20.92
CA MET A 1 3.11 -13.38 19.73
C MET A 1 4.56 -13.73 20.01
N GLN A 2 5.14 -13.37 21.15
CA GLN A 2 6.52 -13.73 21.50
C GLN A 2 6.75 -15.23 21.80
N LYS A 3 5.69 -16.03 21.91
CA LYS A 3 5.75 -17.49 22.19
C LYS A 3 6.35 -18.34 21.06
N TYR A 4 6.48 -17.80 19.85
CA TYR A 4 6.89 -18.56 18.66
C TYR A 4 8.26 -18.14 18.09
N SER A 5 8.91 -17.15 18.66
CA SER A 5 10.24 -16.69 18.24
C SER A 5 10.93 -15.96 19.37
N ASP A 6 12.19 -16.32 19.65
CA ASP A 6 13.08 -15.56 20.56
C ASP A 6 13.51 -14.21 19.96
N LYS A 7 13.10 -13.91 18.72
CA LYS A 7 13.44 -12.66 18.04
C LYS A 7 12.48 -11.54 18.44
N ARG A 8 13.05 -10.37 18.74
CA ARG A 8 12.27 -9.14 18.97
C ARG A 8 11.57 -8.71 17.69
N ILE A 9 10.28 -8.40 17.78
CA ILE A 9 9.55 -7.74 16.70
C ILE A 9 10.10 -6.32 16.57
N SER A 10 10.60 -5.97 15.39
CA SER A 10 11.20 -4.66 15.07
C SER A 10 10.35 -3.80 14.16
N ASN A 11 9.53 -4.40 13.31
CA ASN A 11 8.70 -3.70 12.33
C ASN A 11 7.25 -4.16 12.41
N ILE A 12 6.33 -3.23 12.16
CA ILE A 12 4.89 -3.48 12.12
C ILE A 12 4.34 -2.93 10.81
N VAL A 13 3.53 -3.72 10.13
CA VAL A 13 2.89 -3.36 8.87
C VAL A 13 1.38 -3.56 9.02
N LEU A 14 0.62 -2.48 8.90
CA LEU A 14 -0.84 -2.47 8.97
C LEU A 14 -1.38 -2.39 7.53
N MET A 15 -1.41 -3.55 6.84
CA MET A 15 -1.79 -3.68 5.42
C MET A 15 -2.88 -4.73 5.18
N GLY A 16 -3.75 -4.98 6.14
CA GLY A 16 -4.86 -5.96 6.04
C GLY A 16 -5.20 -6.56 7.41
N THR A 17 -6.32 -7.23 7.56
CA THR A 17 -7.42 -7.42 6.62
C THR A 17 -8.44 -6.30 6.80
N GLY A 18 -8.72 -5.51 5.77
CA GLY A 18 -9.56 -4.33 5.82
C GLY A 18 -8.77 -3.02 5.69
N GLU A 19 -9.46 -1.90 5.82
CA GLU A 19 -8.89 -0.55 5.72
C GLU A 19 -8.51 -0.03 7.12
N PRO A 20 -7.23 0.16 7.44
CA PRO A 20 -6.83 0.61 8.77
C PRO A 20 -7.44 1.96 9.18
N LEU A 21 -7.63 2.86 8.21
CA LEU A 21 -8.18 4.19 8.48
C LEU A 21 -9.69 4.20 8.74
N ASP A 22 -10.41 3.12 8.46
CA ASP A 22 -11.82 2.96 8.90
C ASP A 22 -11.92 2.75 10.42
N ASN A 23 -10.87 2.21 11.04
CA ASN A 23 -10.78 2.00 12.48
C ASN A 23 -9.82 3.01 13.12
N TYR A 24 -9.98 4.28 12.77
CA TYR A 24 -9.02 5.36 13.00
C TYR A 24 -8.60 5.48 14.47
N ASP A 25 -9.55 5.61 15.37
CA ASP A 25 -9.25 5.89 16.80
C ASP A 25 -8.49 4.72 17.45
N ASN A 26 -8.84 3.48 17.12
CA ASN A 26 -8.11 2.31 17.59
C ASN A 26 -6.73 2.19 16.92
N LEU A 27 -6.59 2.58 15.67
CA LEU A 27 -5.30 2.64 14.99
C LEU A 27 -4.34 3.59 15.71
N ILE A 28 -4.78 4.83 15.99
CA ILE A 28 -3.95 5.82 16.68
C ILE A 28 -3.61 5.36 18.10
N ARG A 29 -4.59 4.81 18.82
CA ARG A 29 -4.37 4.23 20.15
C ARG A 29 -3.34 3.10 20.11
N PHE A 30 -3.43 2.20 19.13
CA PHE A 30 -2.47 1.11 18.94
C PHE A 30 -1.06 1.64 18.71
N ILE A 31 -0.89 2.62 17.79
CA ILE A 31 0.41 3.21 17.49
C ILE A 31 1.04 3.82 18.76
N ARG A 32 0.27 4.54 19.55
CA ARG A 32 0.73 5.14 20.81
C ARG A 32 1.16 4.08 21.83
N ILE A 33 0.36 3.02 22.02
CA ILE A 33 0.67 1.93 22.96
C ILE A 33 1.94 1.18 22.55
N ILE A 34 2.09 0.85 21.27
CA ILE A 34 3.22 0.04 20.81
C ILE A 34 4.54 0.83 20.80
N ASN A 35 4.44 2.16 20.72
CA ASN A 35 5.58 3.07 20.75
C ASN A 35 5.95 3.49 22.19
N ASP A 36 5.10 3.27 23.19
CA ASP A 36 5.33 3.65 24.59
C ASP A 36 6.59 2.97 25.13
N GLU A 37 7.45 3.76 25.81
CA GLU A 37 8.71 3.28 26.37
C GLU A 37 8.51 2.19 27.44
N ARG A 38 7.38 2.25 28.17
CA ARG A 38 6.99 1.23 29.16
C ARG A 38 6.48 -0.06 28.54
N GLY A 39 6.25 -0.08 27.21
CA GLY A 39 5.73 -1.21 26.46
C GLY A 39 6.77 -1.87 25.55
N LYS A 40 6.42 -2.09 24.30
CA LYS A 40 7.30 -2.70 23.29
C LYS A 40 8.35 -1.73 22.77
N ASN A 41 8.14 -0.44 22.91
CA ASN A 41 9.02 0.63 22.46
C ASN A 41 9.45 0.45 21.00
N ILE A 42 8.49 0.24 20.11
CA ILE A 42 8.75 0.15 18.67
C ILE A 42 8.71 1.56 18.10
N SER A 43 9.81 1.98 17.50
CA SER A 43 9.89 3.29 16.87
C SER A 43 8.78 3.48 15.84
N GLN A 44 8.14 4.66 15.83
CA GLN A 44 7.13 5.01 14.83
C GLN A 44 7.64 4.83 13.39
N ARG A 45 8.92 5.06 13.12
CA ARG A 45 9.55 4.86 11.80
C ARG A 45 9.50 3.41 11.32
N ASN A 46 9.31 2.47 12.23
CA ASN A 46 9.20 1.04 11.95
C ASN A 46 7.72 0.58 11.86
N ILE A 47 6.78 1.53 11.87
CA ILE A 47 5.35 1.25 11.71
C ILE A 47 4.91 1.77 10.34
N THR A 48 4.33 0.88 9.54
CA THR A 48 3.76 1.23 8.24
C THR A 48 2.24 1.10 8.32
N VAL A 49 1.54 2.15 7.90
CA VAL A 49 0.07 2.17 7.77
C VAL A 49 -0.27 2.35 6.30
N SER A 50 -1.06 1.44 5.73
CA SER A 50 -1.57 1.60 4.37
C SER A 50 -3.02 2.08 4.36
N SER A 51 -3.40 2.69 3.25
CA SER A 51 -4.80 3.06 2.98
C SER A 51 -5.12 2.90 1.50
N CYS A 52 -6.35 2.52 1.21
CA CYS A 52 -6.89 2.54 -0.14
C CYS A 52 -7.24 3.97 -0.63
N GLY A 53 -7.10 5.01 0.22
CA GLY A 53 -7.28 6.40 -0.18
C GLY A 53 -8.50 7.10 0.43
N LEU A 54 -8.74 6.92 1.73
CA LEU A 54 -9.74 7.66 2.49
C LEU A 54 -9.22 9.09 2.76
N VAL A 55 -9.43 10.02 1.81
CA VAL A 55 -8.86 11.38 1.82
C VAL A 55 -9.08 12.12 3.15
N PRO A 56 -10.28 12.17 3.75
CA PRO A 56 -10.46 12.88 5.03
C PRO A 56 -9.65 12.25 6.17
N GLN A 57 -9.56 10.92 6.22
CA GLN A 57 -8.80 10.20 7.25
C GLN A 57 -7.30 10.36 7.07
N ILE A 58 -6.82 10.39 5.81
CA ILE A 58 -5.40 10.67 5.52
C ILE A 58 -5.03 12.06 5.98
N LYS A 59 -5.91 13.07 5.76
CA LYS A 59 -5.72 14.43 6.25
C LYS A 59 -5.65 14.45 7.78
N LYS A 60 -6.59 13.78 8.45
CA LYS A 60 -6.58 13.64 9.91
C LYS A 60 -5.30 12.95 10.41
N LEU A 61 -4.81 11.92 9.70
CA LEU A 61 -3.56 11.23 10.04
C LEU A 61 -2.34 12.15 9.88
N ALA A 62 -2.34 13.05 8.89
CA ALA A 62 -1.28 14.03 8.72
C ALA A 62 -1.21 15.00 9.91
N ASP A 63 -2.36 15.41 10.44
CA ASP A 63 -2.47 16.34 11.58
C ASP A 63 -2.03 15.70 12.92
N GLU A 64 -1.91 14.37 13.00
CA GLU A 64 -1.30 13.67 14.16
C GLU A 64 0.24 13.83 14.21
N GLU A 65 0.87 14.32 13.14
CA GLU A 65 2.31 14.54 12.99
C GLU A 65 3.19 13.32 13.38
N LEU A 66 2.65 12.12 13.20
CA LEU A 66 3.34 10.87 13.51
C LEU A 66 4.49 10.60 12.54
N SER A 67 5.60 10.07 13.05
CA SER A 67 6.77 9.68 12.24
C SER A 67 6.63 8.32 11.55
N ILE A 68 5.42 7.81 11.35
CA ILE A 68 5.16 6.53 10.68
C ILE A 68 5.45 6.57 9.18
N THR A 69 5.52 5.40 8.55
CA THR A 69 5.51 5.26 7.10
C THR A 69 4.06 5.14 6.63
N PHE A 70 3.63 6.09 5.80
CA PHE A 70 2.31 6.01 5.16
C PHE A 70 2.44 5.40 3.77
N ALA A 71 1.57 4.43 3.44
CA ALA A 71 1.52 3.76 2.16
C ALA A 71 0.13 3.95 1.52
N LEU A 72 0.08 4.55 0.33
CA LEU A 72 -1.16 4.70 -0.43
C LEU A 72 -1.28 3.59 -1.48
N SER A 73 -2.36 2.82 -1.44
CA SER A 73 -2.73 1.88 -2.50
C SER A 73 -3.24 2.66 -3.73
N LEU A 74 -2.31 3.04 -4.60
CA LEU A 74 -2.61 3.84 -5.80
C LEU A 74 -3.11 2.95 -6.95
N HIS A 75 -2.32 1.94 -7.33
CA HIS A 75 -2.57 0.87 -8.30
C HIS A 75 -2.89 1.30 -9.73
N SER A 76 -3.12 2.57 -10.01
CA SER A 76 -3.27 3.12 -11.37
C SER A 76 -2.92 4.60 -11.40
N PRO A 77 -2.38 5.11 -12.53
CA PRO A 77 -2.12 6.53 -12.71
C PRO A 77 -3.32 7.32 -13.23
N THR A 78 -4.46 6.67 -13.53
CA THR A 78 -5.68 7.29 -14.04
C THR A 78 -6.89 6.93 -13.18
N ASP A 79 -7.85 7.85 -13.08
CA ASP A 79 -9.10 7.61 -12.35
C ASP A 79 -9.92 6.49 -12.97
N GLU A 80 -9.94 6.41 -14.31
CA GLU A 80 -10.69 5.39 -15.04
C GLU A 80 -10.22 3.98 -14.66
N ASP A 81 -8.92 3.71 -14.78
CA ASP A 81 -8.37 2.39 -14.48
C ASP A 81 -8.38 2.10 -12.99
N ARG A 82 -8.20 3.15 -12.15
CA ARG A 82 -8.26 2.98 -10.71
C ARG A 82 -9.65 2.54 -10.23
N ARG A 83 -10.73 3.04 -10.85
CA ARG A 83 -12.12 2.62 -10.53
C ARG A 83 -12.37 1.15 -10.84
N LYS A 84 -11.70 0.58 -11.85
CA LYS A 84 -11.80 -0.86 -12.17
C LYS A 84 -11.20 -1.73 -11.06
N LEU A 85 -10.15 -1.22 -10.39
CA LEU A 85 -9.39 -1.95 -9.37
C LEU A 85 -9.92 -1.72 -7.95
N LEU A 86 -10.32 -0.49 -7.62
CA LEU A 86 -10.66 -0.05 -6.26
C LEU A 86 -11.99 0.68 -6.21
N PRO A 87 -13.01 0.15 -5.50
CA PRO A 87 -14.32 0.81 -5.36
C PRO A 87 -14.25 2.23 -4.78
N ILE A 88 -13.29 2.50 -3.90
CA ILE A 88 -13.08 3.82 -3.27
C ILE A 88 -12.75 4.92 -4.29
N ALA A 89 -12.22 4.56 -5.45
CA ALA A 89 -11.92 5.49 -6.53
C ALA A 89 -13.18 6.14 -7.17
N ASN A 90 -14.37 5.61 -6.87
CA ASN A 90 -15.62 6.28 -7.22
C ASN A 90 -15.93 7.47 -6.30
N LYS A 91 -15.30 7.53 -5.12
CA LYS A 91 -15.53 8.58 -4.12
C LYS A 91 -14.44 9.64 -4.13
N TYR A 92 -13.19 9.25 -4.35
CA TYR A 92 -12.04 10.15 -4.30
C TYR A 92 -11.20 10.01 -5.56
N SER A 93 -10.97 11.13 -6.24
CA SER A 93 -10.15 11.22 -7.45
C SER A 93 -8.66 11.13 -7.13
N ILE A 94 -7.86 10.82 -8.14
CA ILE A 94 -6.39 10.85 -8.04
C ILE A 94 -5.89 12.26 -7.71
N ALA A 95 -6.54 13.30 -8.23
CA ALA A 95 -6.16 14.69 -7.91
C ALA A 95 -6.28 14.98 -6.41
N GLU A 96 -7.38 14.59 -5.77
CA GLU A 96 -7.59 14.72 -4.31
C GLU A 96 -6.58 13.88 -3.52
N LEU A 97 -6.26 12.68 -4.01
CA LEU A 97 -5.24 11.83 -3.39
C LEU A 97 -3.85 12.46 -3.44
N MET A 98 -3.47 13.05 -4.58
CA MET A 98 -2.17 13.71 -4.71
C MET A 98 -2.10 14.98 -3.83
N GLU A 99 -3.19 15.71 -3.71
CA GLU A 99 -3.29 16.87 -2.82
C GLU A 99 -3.09 16.45 -1.35
N VAL A 100 -3.82 15.44 -0.87
CA VAL A 100 -3.70 15.00 0.51
C VAL A 100 -2.34 14.34 0.80
N CYS A 101 -1.69 13.71 -0.18
CA CYS A 101 -0.33 13.19 -0.04
C CYS A 101 0.72 14.32 0.09
N ARG A 102 0.56 15.43 -0.63
CA ARG A 102 1.39 16.63 -0.44
C ARG A 102 1.19 17.22 0.94
N TYR A 103 -0.06 17.39 1.37
CA TYR A 103 -0.40 17.83 2.72
C TYR A 103 0.21 16.94 3.80
N TYR A 104 0.14 15.60 3.62
CA TYR A 104 0.77 14.64 4.55
C TYR A 104 2.28 14.86 4.65
N PHE A 105 2.96 15.07 3.52
CA PHE A 105 4.39 15.35 3.52
C PHE A 105 4.73 16.69 4.19
N GLU A 106 3.96 17.74 3.91
CA GLU A 106 4.15 19.07 4.51
C GLU A 106 4.03 19.04 6.04
N LYS A 107 3.05 18.27 6.56
CA LYS A 107 2.82 18.14 7.99
C LYS A 107 3.84 17.27 8.72
N THR A 108 4.21 16.16 8.11
CA THR A 108 5.00 15.13 8.80
C THR A 108 6.48 15.10 8.41
N GLY A 109 6.85 15.73 7.30
CA GLY A 109 8.18 15.58 6.67
C GLY A 109 8.47 14.15 6.18
N ARG A 110 7.44 13.27 6.15
CA ARG A 110 7.60 11.86 5.79
C ARG A 110 7.17 11.60 4.36
N ARG A 111 8.05 10.94 3.57
CA ARG A 111 7.69 10.52 2.21
C ARG A 111 6.50 9.56 2.22
N VAL A 112 5.67 9.63 1.19
CA VAL A 112 4.59 8.67 0.94
C VAL A 112 5.13 7.49 0.12
N THR A 113 4.73 6.26 0.47
CA THR A 113 4.95 5.08 -0.37
C THR A 113 3.70 4.83 -1.22
N PHE A 114 3.87 4.78 -2.54
CA PHE A 114 2.80 4.47 -3.49
C PHE A 114 2.87 2.99 -3.85
N GLU A 115 1.91 2.22 -3.35
CA GLU A 115 1.77 0.79 -3.68
C GLU A 115 1.12 0.67 -5.06
N TYR A 116 1.76 -0.07 -5.96
CA TYR A 116 1.30 -0.25 -7.34
C TYR A 116 1.32 -1.73 -7.72
N SER A 117 0.14 -2.35 -7.71
CA SER A 117 -0.02 -3.74 -8.12
C SER A 117 0.01 -3.83 -9.64
N LEU A 118 0.98 -4.54 -10.19
CA LEU A 118 1.11 -4.77 -11.62
C LEU A 118 0.25 -5.95 -12.06
N VAL A 119 -0.76 -5.65 -12.86
CA VAL A 119 -1.68 -6.61 -13.48
C VAL A 119 -1.39 -6.63 -14.98
N LYS A 120 -1.08 -7.82 -15.51
CA LYS A 120 -0.72 -7.99 -16.91
C LYS A 120 -1.81 -7.46 -17.83
N ASP A 121 -1.40 -6.70 -18.86
CA ASP A 121 -2.23 -6.12 -19.91
C ASP A 121 -3.27 -5.08 -19.42
N GLU A 122 -3.34 -4.82 -18.10
CA GLU A 122 -4.27 -3.84 -17.51
C GLU A 122 -3.57 -2.53 -17.16
N ASN A 123 -2.49 -2.59 -16.38
CA ASN A 123 -1.80 -1.41 -15.86
C ASN A 123 -0.27 -1.52 -15.87
N ASP A 124 0.31 -2.53 -16.55
CA ASP A 124 1.74 -2.82 -16.56
C ASP A 124 2.47 -2.36 -17.84
N THR A 125 1.81 -1.58 -18.68
CA THR A 125 2.38 -1.09 -19.94
C THR A 125 3.34 0.09 -19.74
N PRO A 126 4.28 0.33 -20.69
CA PRO A 126 5.14 1.50 -20.64
C PRO A 126 4.38 2.83 -20.55
N GLU A 127 3.21 2.92 -21.18
CA GLU A 127 2.36 4.11 -21.13
C GLU A 127 1.90 4.40 -19.69
N HIS A 128 1.48 3.36 -18.95
CA HIS A 128 1.13 3.49 -17.54
C HIS A 128 2.32 3.94 -16.70
N ALA A 129 3.52 3.43 -16.99
CA ALA A 129 4.73 3.86 -16.29
C ALA A 129 5.04 5.35 -16.53
N TYR A 130 4.91 5.84 -17.77
CA TYR A 130 5.08 7.27 -18.07
C TYR A 130 4.02 8.14 -17.41
N LYS A 131 2.74 7.74 -17.45
CA LYS A 131 1.65 8.44 -16.75
C LYS A 131 1.88 8.49 -15.24
N LEU A 132 2.33 7.37 -14.63
CA LEU A 132 2.67 7.32 -13.22
C LEU A 132 3.85 8.24 -12.89
N ALA A 133 4.88 8.25 -13.73
CA ALA A 133 6.02 9.12 -13.55
C ALA A 133 5.62 10.61 -13.59
N GLU A 134 4.76 11.00 -14.52
CA GLU A 134 4.28 12.38 -14.61
C GLU A 134 3.37 12.77 -13.43
N LEU A 135 2.52 11.85 -12.98
CA LEU A 135 1.67 12.02 -11.81
C LEU A 135 2.49 12.26 -10.52
N LEU A 136 3.60 11.53 -10.37
CA LEU A 136 4.44 11.60 -9.17
C LEU A 136 5.58 12.61 -9.28
N LYS A 137 5.67 13.34 -10.38
CA LYS A 137 6.65 14.40 -10.57
C LYS A 137 6.54 15.43 -9.45
N ASN A 138 7.66 15.76 -8.84
CA ASN A 138 7.74 16.65 -7.68
C ASN A 138 7.05 16.14 -6.39
N MET A 139 6.71 14.87 -6.33
CA MET A 139 6.22 14.24 -5.10
C MET A 139 7.39 13.64 -4.31
N HIS A 140 7.45 13.92 -3.02
CA HIS A 140 8.37 13.23 -2.12
C HIS A 140 7.85 11.81 -1.82
N GLY A 141 8.06 10.90 -2.78
CA GLY A 141 7.47 9.57 -2.76
C GLY A 141 8.44 8.45 -3.11
N HIS A 142 7.94 7.25 -2.91
CA HIS A 142 8.58 6.00 -3.29
C HIS A 142 7.51 5.09 -3.89
N VAL A 143 7.80 4.43 -5.02
CA VAL A 143 6.89 3.46 -5.62
C VAL A 143 7.31 2.05 -5.24
N ASN A 144 6.37 1.28 -4.71
CA ASN A 144 6.54 -0.15 -4.45
C ASN A 144 5.73 -0.94 -5.48
N LEU A 145 6.41 -1.52 -6.47
CA LEU A 145 5.80 -2.35 -7.50
C LEU A 145 5.52 -3.74 -6.93
N ILE A 146 4.28 -4.18 -7.04
CA ILE A 146 3.80 -5.47 -6.52
C ILE A 146 3.34 -6.33 -7.69
N PRO A 147 4.16 -7.23 -8.23
CA PRO A 147 3.69 -8.21 -9.18
C PRO A 147 2.60 -9.07 -8.53
N VAL A 148 1.37 -9.03 -9.05
CA VAL A 148 0.26 -9.77 -8.46
C VAL A 148 0.49 -11.29 -8.52
N ASN A 149 0.02 -11.99 -7.51
CA ASN A 149 -0.13 -13.44 -7.61
C ASN A 149 -1.41 -13.75 -8.41
N PRO A 150 -1.40 -14.78 -9.28
CA PRO A 150 -2.62 -15.20 -9.98
C PRO A 150 -3.76 -15.46 -8.98
N ILE A 151 -4.94 -14.94 -9.28
CA ILE A 151 -6.15 -15.13 -8.48
C ILE A 151 -7.13 -15.92 -9.33
N LYS A 152 -7.60 -17.08 -8.82
CA LYS A 152 -8.45 -18.02 -9.58
C LYS A 152 -9.80 -17.40 -10.02
N GLU A 153 -10.30 -16.43 -9.25
CA GLU A 153 -11.61 -15.82 -9.48
C GLU A 153 -11.60 -14.55 -10.33
N ARG A 154 -10.42 -14.03 -10.61
CA ARG A 154 -10.23 -12.93 -11.57
C ARG A 154 -9.15 -13.38 -12.54
N GLU A 155 -9.36 -13.17 -13.82
CA GLU A 155 -8.39 -13.47 -14.87
C GLU A 155 -7.14 -12.57 -14.82
N TYR A 156 -6.81 -12.08 -13.62
CA TYR A 156 -5.62 -11.28 -13.41
C TYR A 156 -4.38 -12.15 -13.52
N CYS A 157 -3.67 -11.98 -14.61
CA CYS A 157 -2.40 -12.61 -14.84
C CYS A 157 -1.25 -11.77 -14.24
N ARG A 158 -0.22 -12.47 -13.82
CA ARG A 158 1.02 -11.84 -13.37
C ARG A 158 1.73 -11.19 -14.55
N SER A 159 2.18 -9.95 -14.40
CA SER A 159 3.10 -9.32 -15.32
C SER A 159 4.38 -10.15 -15.48
N LEU A 160 4.86 -10.26 -16.70
CA LEU A 160 6.13 -10.96 -16.99
C LEU A 160 7.30 -10.20 -16.35
N GLY A 161 8.36 -10.90 -15.98
CA GLY A 161 9.54 -10.30 -15.36
C GLY A 161 10.09 -9.11 -16.16
N ASP A 162 10.16 -9.26 -17.48
CA ASP A 162 10.65 -8.22 -18.40
C ASP A 162 9.75 -6.96 -18.39
N SER A 163 8.43 -7.12 -18.32
CA SER A 163 7.50 -5.97 -18.21
C SER A 163 7.71 -5.23 -16.89
N VAL A 164 7.88 -5.96 -15.78
CA VAL A 164 8.11 -5.37 -14.45
C VAL A 164 9.42 -4.58 -14.41
N GLU A 165 10.51 -5.15 -14.93
CA GLU A 165 11.81 -4.49 -15.00
C GLU A 165 11.78 -3.28 -15.93
N LYS A 166 11.09 -3.36 -17.07
CA LYS A 166 10.91 -2.24 -17.99
C LYS A 166 10.11 -1.11 -17.35
N PHE A 167 9.03 -1.44 -16.64
CA PHE A 167 8.22 -0.47 -15.89
C PHE A 167 9.06 0.25 -14.84
N LYS A 168 9.82 -0.50 -14.04
CA LYS A 168 10.77 0.03 -13.07
C LYS A 168 11.79 0.96 -13.72
N TYR A 169 12.44 0.50 -14.79
CA TYR A 169 13.44 1.30 -15.52
C TYR A 169 12.90 2.66 -16.00
N ILE A 170 11.66 2.69 -16.52
CA ILE A 170 11.02 3.95 -16.95
C ILE A 170 10.86 4.91 -15.77
N LEU A 171 10.40 4.43 -14.61
CA LEU A 171 10.24 5.26 -13.42
C LEU A 171 11.58 5.77 -12.90
N GLU A 172 12.60 4.92 -12.83
CA GLU A 172 13.95 5.31 -12.39
C GLU A 172 14.59 6.36 -13.33
N LYS A 173 14.37 6.26 -14.65
CA LYS A 173 14.80 7.28 -15.63
C LYS A 173 14.08 8.63 -15.47
N LYS A 174 12.99 8.67 -14.71
CA LYS A 174 12.24 9.87 -14.34
C LYS A 174 12.50 10.29 -12.88
N ASP A 175 13.62 9.84 -12.30
CA ASP A 175 14.07 10.15 -10.95
C ASP A 175 13.08 9.74 -9.85
N ILE A 176 12.27 8.72 -10.10
CA ILE A 176 11.36 8.14 -9.11
C ILE A 176 12.03 6.96 -8.43
N ASN A 177 12.07 6.97 -7.11
CA ASN A 177 12.57 5.84 -6.32
C ASN A 177 11.59 4.67 -6.41
N VAL A 178 12.08 3.50 -6.82
CA VAL A 178 11.25 2.31 -7.06
C VAL A 178 11.84 1.09 -6.39
N THR A 179 11.00 0.26 -5.80
CA THR A 179 11.34 -1.10 -5.41
C THR A 179 10.35 -2.09 -5.99
N ILE A 180 10.80 -3.31 -6.25
CA ILE A 180 9.93 -4.43 -6.60
C ILE A 180 9.76 -5.29 -5.35
N ARG A 181 8.52 -5.49 -4.91
CA ARG A 181 8.20 -6.35 -3.78
C ARG A 181 8.49 -7.81 -4.12
N ARG A 182 9.30 -8.47 -3.30
CA ARG A 182 9.50 -9.91 -3.42
C ARG A 182 8.20 -10.64 -3.13
N SER A 183 7.78 -11.51 -4.05
CA SER A 183 6.65 -12.40 -3.82
C SER A 183 7.05 -13.48 -2.83
N MET A 184 6.34 -13.55 -1.70
CA MET A 184 6.49 -14.59 -0.67
C MET A 184 5.15 -15.27 -0.45
N GLY A 185 5.16 -16.52 0.01
CA GLY A 185 3.93 -17.24 0.38
C GLY A 185 3.05 -17.63 -0.81
N ARG A 186 3.64 -17.94 -1.97
CA ARG A 186 2.90 -18.41 -3.15
C ARG A 186 2.23 -19.77 -2.92
N ASP A 187 2.83 -20.57 -2.06
CA ASP A 187 2.42 -21.91 -1.68
C ASP A 187 1.28 -21.96 -0.66
N ILE A 188 1.00 -20.83 0.00
CA ILE A 188 0.01 -20.74 1.08
C ILE A 188 -1.09 -19.69 0.83
N ASP A 189 -1.28 -19.24 -0.42
CA ASP A 189 -2.26 -18.20 -0.80
C ASP A 189 -2.21 -16.96 0.12
N ALA A 190 -1.02 -16.51 0.45
CA ALA A 190 -0.78 -15.43 1.41
C ALA A 190 -0.96 -14.02 0.81
N ALA A 191 -1.64 -13.87 -0.32
CA ALA A 191 -1.99 -12.56 -0.84
C ALA A 191 -3.09 -11.91 0.00
N CYS A 192 -3.13 -10.58 -0.05
CA CYS A 192 -4.08 -9.78 0.72
C CYS A 192 -5.53 -10.23 0.47
N GLY A 193 -6.23 -10.61 1.52
CA GLY A 193 -7.62 -11.08 1.46
C GLY A 193 -7.82 -12.58 1.18
N GLN A 194 -6.86 -13.30 0.61
CA GLN A 194 -7.03 -14.72 0.26
C GLN A 194 -7.24 -15.63 1.48
N LEU A 195 -6.48 -15.42 2.56
CA LEU A 195 -6.63 -16.19 3.79
C LEU A 195 -7.97 -15.98 4.49
N ARG A 196 -8.49 -14.75 4.48
CA ARG A 196 -9.81 -14.43 5.06
C ARG A 196 -10.91 -15.18 4.32
N ARG A 197 -10.88 -15.14 3.00
CA ARG A 197 -11.88 -15.78 2.15
C ARG A 197 -11.94 -17.28 2.37
N LYS A 198 -10.81 -17.97 2.39
CA LYS A 198 -10.75 -19.39 2.72
C LYS A 198 -11.34 -19.73 4.08
N TYR A 199 -11.16 -18.84 5.07
CA TYR A 199 -11.74 -19.03 6.39
C TYR A 199 -13.26 -18.82 6.42
N GLU A 200 -13.76 -17.86 5.64
CA GLU A 200 -15.20 -17.60 5.49
C GLU A 200 -15.88 -18.74 4.72
N GLU A 201 -15.31 -19.18 3.60
CA GLU A 201 -15.80 -20.35 2.82
C GLU A 201 -15.81 -21.65 3.65
N ALA A 202 -14.80 -21.88 4.49
CA ALA A 202 -14.76 -23.03 5.38
C ALA A 202 -15.84 -22.97 6.48
N LYS A 203 -16.31 -21.78 6.89
CA LYS A 203 -17.40 -21.62 7.86
C LYS A 203 -18.78 -21.85 7.26
N GLU A 204 -18.98 -21.55 5.97
CA GLU A 204 -20.25 -21.75 5.27
C GLU A 204 -20.48 -23.23 4.92
N THR A 205 -19.45 -24.06 5.03
CA THR A 205 -19.50 -25.50 4.69
C THR A 205 -19.78 -26.39 5.94
N PHE A 206 -19.89 -25.78 7.12
CA PHE A 206 -20.30 -26.43 8.39
C PHE A 206 -21.61 -25.84 8.92
#